data_3518352974a8970841887a2339bbe360
#
_entry.id   3518352974a8970841887a2339bbe360
#
_cell.length_a   1.000
_cell.length_b   1.000
_cell.length_c   1.000
_cell.angle_alpha   90.00
_cell.angle_beta   90.00
_cell.angle_gamma   90.00
#
_symmetry.space_group_name_H-M   'P 1'
#
loop_
_entity.id
_entity.type
_entity.pdbx_description
1 polymer ?
#
loop_
_entity_poly.entity_id
_entity_poly.type
_entity_poly.pdbx_seq_one_letter_code
_entity_poly.pdbx_strand_id
1 'polypeptide(L)'
;MTLFCGQSVPDVETRIMVMTREQAVEAIRAQAIRDAGRDARDFLNTEPRRLEQCVLDAAGLIFDFSKHDISSEGFAALLALADAAGLDAAIAALGRGDIVNLTEGRAAQHMALRGGGKDEARKTQARAELERALAFSDEIRSGAFVSSSNEAFTHILHIGIGGSDLGPRLVHDALSSPNAPVDVRFLSSVDPDAFERATSGLDPATTLVFIVSKSFSTPETSLNTQSAISWLEAGLEGGIGRHLVAATSRPEAARALGVSDERIFEMWDWVGGRYSLWSCVSLSVMAAIGRREFERLLGGARRMDEHFLQARASVNAPVISALVGWWHRTISGRQAWAVVPYATHLRLFPNWLKQLSMESLGKAVTADGSPLNAPAGPVIFGGEGPDGQHAFFQLLHQGHEAIPIDIIAFARGGETHHRQALLANAVAQAEALLTGRSEAGALAELAAKGIDGKQAQDIAAHMVMPGGRGSTFILGRVMDAESLGALLAFYEHQTFVLSVLFGINAFDQFGVELGKKLATKLEDEWTAGEDGHHDASTTALLRQIRQYQS
;
A
#
# COMPACT_ATOMS: atom_id res chain seq x y z
N MET A 1 -46.34 -48.37 -43.41
CA MET A 1 -46.58 -49.22 -42.23
C MET A 1 -45.23 -49.42 -41.57
N THR A 2 -44.91 -48.75 -40.58
CA THR A 2 -44.90 -48.89 -39.16
C THR A 2 -44.19 -47.67 -38.53
N LEU A 3 -44.90 -46.96 -37.70
CA LEU A 3 -44.47 -45.85 -36.85
C LEU A 3 -43.44 -46.33 -35.82
N PHE A 4 -42.32 -45.60 -35.61
CA PHE A 4 -41.59 -45.64 -34.38
C PHE A 4 -41.59 -44.26 -33.70
N CYS A 5 -42.20 -44.29 -32.54
CA CYS A 5 -42.41 -43.21 -31.60
C CYS A 5 -41.06 -42.76 -31.03
N GLY A 6 -40.68 -41.50 -31.19
CA GLY A 6 -39.55 -40.88 -30.51
C GLY A 6 -39.91 -40.58 -29.07
N GLN A 7 -39.27 -41.24 -28.11
CA GLN A 7 -39.25 -40.81 -26.73
C GLN A 7 -38.19 -39.71 -26.57
N SER A 8 -38.67 -38.51 -26.19
CA SER A 8 -37.84 -37.41 -25.72
C SER A 8 -37.17 -37.77 -24.39
N VAL A 9 -35.83 -37.80 -24.38
CA VAL A 9 -35.03 -37.85 -23.17
C VAL A 9 -35.16 -36.48 -22.48
N PRO A 10 -35.54 -36.40 -21.20
CA PRO A 10 -35.56 -35.12 -20.50
C PRO A 10 -34.11 -34.65 -20.32
N ASP A 11 -33.83 -33.44 -20.81
CA ASP A 11 -32.62 -32.68 -20.45
C ASP A 11 -32.61 -32.49 -18.94
N VAL A 12 -31.82 -33.28 -18.24
CA VAL A 12 -31.45 -33.01 -16.88
C VAL A 12 -30.36 -31.94 -16.92
N GLU A 13 -30.77 -30.67 -17.00
CA GLU A 13 -29.92 -29.57 -16.60
C GLU A 13 -29.52 -29.80 -15.15
N THR A 14 -28.33 -30.33 -14.96
CA THR A 14 -27.67 -30.35 -13.64
C THR A 14 -27.38 -28.88 -13.31
N ARG A 15 -28.34 -28.19 -12.69
CA ARG A 15 -28.10 -26.90 -12.03
C ARG A 15 -27.02 -27.17 -10.99
N ILE A 16 -25.78 -26.86 -11.30
CA ILE A 16 -24.72 -26.69 -10.31
C ILE A 16 -25.27 -25.58 -9.39
N MET A 17 -25.71 -25.95 -8.18
CA MET A 17 -26.11 -24.97 -7.16
C MET A 17 -24.85 -24.17 -6.81
N VAL A 18 -24.74 -22.97 -7.34
CA VAL A 18 -23.69 -22.02 -6.98
C VAL A 18 -23.97 -21.63 -5.52
N MET A 19 -22.99 -21.91 -4.65
CA MET A 19 -23.05 -21.55 -3.22
C MET A 19 -23.21 -20.03 -3.08
N THR A 20 -24.10 -19.57 -2.21
CA THR A 20 -24.18 -18.14 -1.90
C THR A 20 -23.01 -17.72 -1.02
N ARG A 21 -22.74 -16.43 -0.96
CA ARG A 21 -21.67 -15.88 -0.10
C ARG A 21 -21.90 -16.21 1.38
N GLU A 22 -23.14 -16.13 1.87
CA GLU A 22 -23.49 -16.48 3.24
C GLU A 22 -23.21 -17.96 3.52
N GLN A 23 -23.58 -18.86 2.59
CA GLN A 23 -23.29 -20.29 2.70
C GLN A 23 -21.78 -20.57 2.72
N ALA A 24 -20.99 -19.86 1.91
CA ALA A 24 -19.54 -19.99 1.92
C ALA A 24 -18.93 -19.51 3.26
N VAL A 25 -19.39 -18.39 3.81
CA VAL A 25 -18.97 -17.90 5.13
C VAL A 25 -19.31 -18.90 6.23
N GLU A 26 -20.52 -19.50 6.22
CA GLU A 26 -20.91 -20.52 7.19
C GLU A 26 -20.06 -21.80 7.05
N ALA A 27 -19.73 -22.21 5.84
CA ALA A 27 -18.83 -23.35 5.61
C ALA A 27 -17.43 -23.10 6.17
N ILE A 28 -16.90 -21.86 6.02
CA ILE A 28 -15.60 -21.45 6.60
C ILE A 28 -15.67 -21.47 8.13
N ARG A 29 -16.73 -20.93 8.74
CA ARG A 29 -16.93 -20.95 10.20
C ARG A 29 -16.99 -22.39 10.73
N ALA A 30 -17.72 -23.26 10.04
CA ALA A 30 -17.80 -24.67 10.39
C ALA A 30 -16.43 -25.35 10.28
N GLN A 31 -15.60 -24.99 9.30
CA GLN A 31 -14.23 -25.50 9.18
C GLN A 31 -13.34 -24.97 10.30
N ALA A 32 -13.40 -23.69 10.63
CA ALA A 32 -12.66 -23.10 11.74
C ALA A 32 -12.98 -23.77 13.09
N ILE A 33 -14.24 -24.18 13.30
CA ILE A 33 -14.65 -24.96 14.48
C ILE A 33 -14.02 -26.36 14.48
N ARG A 34 -13.96 -27.03 13.32
CA ARG A 34 -13.29 -28.34 13.20
C ARG A 34 -11.78 -28.26 13.45
N ASP A 35 -11.17 -27.16 13.09
CA ASP A 35 -9.73 -26.90 13.27
C ASP A 35 -9.41 -26.28 14.65
N ALA A 36 -10.42 -26.04 15.50
CA ALA A 36 -10.23 -25.41 16.80
C ALA A 36 -9.18 -26.16 17.66
N GLY A 37 -8.22 -25.41 18.20
CA GLY A 37 -7.11 -25.95 18.99
C GLY A 37 -5.91 -26.43 18.17
N ARG A 38 -5.98 -26.39 16.84
CA ARG A 38 -4.85 -26.62 15.93
C ARG A 38 -4.32 -25.29 15.40
N ASP A 39 -3.04 -25.26 15.08
CA ASP A 39 -2.40 -24.11 14.45
C ASP A 39 -1.46 -24.51 13.30
N ALA A 40 -0.72 -23.56 12.76
CA ALA A 40 0.17 -23.81 11.63
C ALA A 40 1.23 -24.88 11.91
N ARG A 41 1.63 -25.10 13.18
CA ARG A 41 2.58 -26.19 13.58
C ARG A 41 1.97 -27.56 13.30
N ASP A 42 0.70 -27.72 13.65
CA ASP A 42 -0.03 -28.99 13.43
C ASP A 42 -0.21 -29.23 11.92
N PHE A 43 -0.59 -28.22 11.17
CA PHE A 43 -0.80 -28.33 9.73
C PHE A 43 0.50 -28.64 8.98
N LEU A 44 1.62 -28.01 9.35
CA LEU A 44 2.94 -28.32 8.76
C LEU A 44 3.36 -29.78 9.00
N ASN A 45 2.96 -30.37 10.15
CA ASN A 45 3.28 -31.75 10.49
C ASN A 45 2.31 -32.75 9.87
N THR A 46 1.05 -32.41 9.65
CA THR A 46 0.00 -33.34 9.24
C THR A 46 -0.43 -33.25 7.79
N GLU A 47 -0.09 -32.14 7.08
CA GLU A 47 -0.44 -31.90 5.70
C GLU A 47 0.81 -31.98 4.80
N PRO A 48 1.14 -33.16 4.22
CA PRO A 48 2.41 -33.37 3.51
C PRO A 48 2.57 -32.52 2.24
N ARG A 49 1.47 -32.00 1.68
CA ARG A 49 1.48 -31.14 0.49
C ARG A 49 1.36 -29.65 0.82
N ARG A 50 1.44 -29.26 2.09
CA ARG A 50 1.22 -27.88 2.52
C ARG A 50 2.16 -26.90 1.84
N LEU A 51 3.44 -27.20 1.76
CA LEU A 51 4.41 -26.32 1.08
C LEU A 51 4.13 -26.19 -0.42
N GLU A 52 3.72 -27.28 -1.10
CA GLU A 52 3.36 -27.25 -2.50
C GLU A 52 2.12 -26.35 -2.77
N GLN A 53 1.21 -26.28 -1.82
CA GLN A 53 -0.04 -25.51 -1.93
C GLN A 53 0.11 -24.05 -1.47
N CYS A 54 0.98 -23.80 -0.51
CA CYS A 54 1.09 -22.52 0.17
C CYS A 54 2.32 -21.69 -0.25
N VAL A 55 3.27 -22.25 -1.02
CA VAL A 55 4.43 -21.51 -1.53
C VAL A 55 4.23 -21.24 -3.01
N LEU A 56 4.18 -19.95 -3.37
CA LEU A 56 3.86 -19.49 -4.72
C LEU A 56 5.01 -18.63 -5.26
N ASP A 57 5.30 -18.78 -6.56
CA ASP A 57 6.18 -17.86 -7.32
C ASP A 57 5.31 -16.95 -8.19
N ALA A 58 5.45 -15.64 -8.02
CA ALA A 58 4.73 -14.65 -8.78
C ALA A 58 5.61 -13.43 -9.07
N ALA A 59 5.75 -13.08 -10.33
CA ALA A 59 6.51 -11.90 -10.79
C ALA A 59 7.95 -11.80 -10.25
N GLY A 60 8.60 -12.95 -9.98
CA GLY A 60 9.97 -13.03 -9.46
C GLY A 60 10.08 -12.90 -7.93
N LEU A 61 8.96 -12.97 -7.22
CA LEU A 61 8.87 -13.03 -5.77
C LEU A 61 8.29 -14.38 -5.35
N ILE A 62 8.83 -14.95 -4.28
CA ILE A 62 8.30 -16.15 -3.63
C ILE A 62 7.46 -15.73 -2.43
N PHE A 63 6.26 -16.25 -2.34
CA PHE A 63 5.30 -16.01 -1.26
C PHE A 63 5.07 -17.31 -0.50
N ASP A 64 5.45 -17.38 0.76
CA ASP A 64 5.20 -18.52 1.64
C ASP A 64 4.09 -18.20 2.64
N PHE A 65 2.91 -18.76 2.42
CA PHE A 65 1.72 -18.66 3.27
C PHE A 65 1.57 -19.88 4.21
N SER A 66 2.55 -20.77 4.26
CA SER A 66 2.43 -22.06 4.97
C SER A 66 2.29 -21.93 6.48
N LYS A 67 2.73 -20.80 7.05
CA LYS A 67 2.74 -20.56 8.50
C LYS A 67 1.47 -19.89 9.04
N HIS A 68 0.37 -19.86 8.29
CA HIS A 68 -0.93 -19.40 8.81
C HIS A 68 -1.74 -20.55 9.43
N ASP A 69 -2.58 -20.21 10.41
CA ASP A 69 -3.48 -21.13 11.13
C ASP A 69 -4.76 -21.44 10.30
N ILE A 70 -4.55 -21.89 9.06
CA ILE A 70 -5.59 -22.23 8.08
C ILE A 70 -5.25 -23.62 7.53
N SER A 71 -6.12 -24.62 7.73
CA SER A 71 -5.94 -25.96 7.16
C SER A 71 -6.11 -25.98 5.63
N SER A 72 -5.70 -27.08 4.98
CA SER A 72 -5.95 -27.26 3.54
C SER A 72 -7.44 -27.20 3.21
N GLU A 73 -8.30 -27.73 4.07
CA GLU A 73 -9.76 -27.61 3.95
C GLU A 73 -10.25 -26.17 4.18
N GLY A 74 -9.60 -25.43 5.09
CA GLY A 74 -9.84 -24.00 5.29
C GLY A 74 -9.51 -23.18 4.04
N PHE A 75 -8.37 -23.45 3.40
CA PHE A 75 -8.03 -22.80 2.12
C PHE A 75 -9.03 -23.16 1.01
N ALA A 76 -9.49 -24.42 0.94
CA ALA A 76 -10.51 -24.82 -0.02
C ALA A 76 -11.84 -24.09 0.21
N ALA A 77 -12.25 -23.92 1.46
CA ALA A 77 -13.45 -23.14 1.80
C ALA A 77 -13.30 -21.65 1.48
N LEU A 78 -12.11 -21.07 1.67
CA LEU A 78 -11.80 -19.68 1.29
C LEU A 78 -11.84 -19.48 -0.24
N LEU A 79 -11.37 -20.44 -1.02
CA LEU A 79 -11.49 -20.42 -2.47
C LEU A 79 -12.97 -20.48 -2.91
N ALA A 80 -13.79 -21.28 -2.24
CA ALA A 80 -15.23 -21.30 -2.50
C ALA A 80 -15.91 -19.94 -2.16
N LEU A 81 -15.41 -19.22 -1.14
CA LEU A 81 -15.87 -17.84 -0.88
C LEU A 81 -15.48 -16.90 -2.02
N ALA A 82 -14.27 -17.02 -2.57
CA ALA A 82 -13.85 -16.21 -3.72
C ALA A 82 -14.79 -16.42 -4.92
N ASP A 83 -15.13 -17.67 -5.23
CA ASP A 83 -16.09 -18.02 -6.27
C ASP A 83 -17.47 -17.44 -5.98
N ALA A 84 -17.99 -17.61 -4.75
CA ALA A 84 -19.30 -17.11 -4.33
C ALA A 84 -19.37 -15.57 -4.28
N ALA A 85 -18.23 -14.89 -4.08
CA ALA A 85 -18.10 -13.44 -4.15
C ALA A 85 -17.98 -12.92 -5.59
N GLY A 86 -17.93 -13.79 -6.60
CA GLY A 86 -17.76 -13.41 -8.00
C GLY A 86 -16.39 -12.82 -8.32
N LEU A 87 -15.34 -13.26 -7.62
CA LEU A 87 -14.00 -12.66 -7.71
C LEU A 87 -13.44 -12.67 -9.12
N ASP A 88 -13.57 -13.76 -9.86
CA ASP A 88 -13.05 -13.86 -11.26
C ASP A 88 -13.72 -12.81 -12.17
N ALA A 89 -15.03 -12.60 -12.01
CA ALA A 89 -15.76 -11.57 -12.74
C ALA A 89 -15.29 -10.15 -12.36
N ALA A 90 -15.02 -9.90 -11.07
CA ALA A 90 -14.52 -8.62 -10.57
C ALA A 90 -13.10 -8.33 -11.09
N ILE A 91 -12.20 -9.32 -11.06
CA ILE A 91 -10.84 -9.22 -11.63
C ILE A 91 -10.92 -8.93 -13.13
N ALA A 92 -11.79 -9.65 -13.86
CA ALA A 92 -11.97 -9.43 -15.29
C ALA A 92 -12.54 -8.03 -15.58
N ALA A 93 -13.49 -7.52 -14.78
CA ALA A 93 -14.05 -6.19 -14.91
C ALA A 93 -12.99 -5.09 -14.67
N LEU A 94 -12.19 -5.22 -13.61
CA LEU A 94 -11.06 -4.34 -13.35
C LEU A 94 -10.08 -4.34 -14.54
N GLY A 95 -9.74 -5.52 -15.05
CA GLY A 95 -8.82 -5.67 -16.19
C GLY A 95 -9.34 -5.05 -17.49
N ARG A 96 -10.67 -5.09 -17.74
CA ARG A 96 -11.29 -4.48 -18.94
C ARG A 96 -11.46 -2.97 -18.85
N GLY A 97 -11.37 -2.37 -17.65
CA GLY A 97 -11.65 -0.95 -17.44
C GLY A 97 -13.13 -0.64 -17.23
N ASP A 98 -13.90 -1.61 -16.78
CA ASP A 98 -15.30 -1.41 -16.41
C ASP A 98 -15.40 -0.44 -15.20
N ILE A 99 -16.61 0.10 -14.97
CA ILE A 99 -16.86 0.94 -13.80
C ILE A 99 -16.86 0.04 -12.56
N VAL A 100 -15.76 0.11 -11.77
CA VAL A 100 -15.59 -0.63 -10.51
C VAL A 100 -15.62 0.29 -9.29
N ASN A 101 -15.46 1.59 -9.47
CA ASN A 101 -15.70 2.60 -8.45
C ASN A 101 -17.16 3.09 -8.58
N LEU A 102 -18.05 2.35 -7.95
CA LEU A 102 -19.50 2.52 -8.14
C LEU A 102 -20.02 3.85 -7.58
N THR A 103 -19.47 4.33 -6.46
CA THR A 103 -19.94 5.55 -5.79
C THR A 103 -19.58 6.83 -6.55
N GLU A 104 -18.52 6.80 -7.35
CA GLU A 104 -18.09 7.93 -8.19
C GLU A 104 -18.38 7.69 -9.69
N GLY A 105 -18.90 6.51 -10.07
CA GLY A 105 -19.23 6.16 -11.46
C GLY A 105 -18.00 6.08 -12.38
N ARG A 106 -16.84 5.61 -11.87
CA ARG A 106 -15.56 5.65 -12.57
C ARG A 106 -14.93 4.27 -12.69
N ALA A 107 -14.11 4.09 -13.72
CA ALA A 107 -13.15 2.99 -13.77
C ALA A 107 -11.99 3.22 -12.81
N ALA A 108 -11.26 2.16 -12.44
CA ALA A 108 -10.00 2.24 -11.69
C ALA A 108 -8.90 1.55 -12.51
N GLN A 109 -8.19 2.32 -13.33
CA GLN A 109 -7.28 1.81 -14.35
C GLN A 109 -5.81 2.14 -14.08
N HIS A 110 -5.38 2.03 -12.81
CA HIS A 110 -3.97 2.17 -12.45
C HIS A 110 -3.06 1.16 -13.18
N MET A 111 -3.55 -0.03 -13.55
CA MET A 111 -2.80 -0.98 -14.37
C MET A 111 -2.45 -0.41 -15.76
N ALA A 112 -3.32 0.41 -16.36
CA ALA A 112 -3.06 1.00 -17.67
C ALA A 112 -1.83 1.93 -17.66
N LEU A 113 -1.52 2.57 -16.51
CA LEU A 113 -0.34 3.44 -16.34
C LEU A 113 0.98 2.69 -16.54
N ARG A 114 0.99 1.38 -16.33
CA ARG A 114 2.17 0.51 -16.47
C ARG A 114 2.04 -0.51 -17.61
N GLY A 115 1.05 -0.28 -18.50
CA GLY A 115 0.79 -1.11 -19.68
C GLY A 115 0.07 -2.42 -19.39
N GLY A 116 -0.45 -2.61 -18.16
CA GLY A 116 -1.30 -3.74 -17.76
C GLY A 116 -2.77 -3.54 -18.13
N GLY A 117 -3.59 -4.56 -17.85
CA GLY A 117 -5.01 -4.54 -18.20
C GLY A 117 -5.30 -4.71 -19.70
N LYS A 118 -6.57 -4.50 -20.08
CA LYS A 118 -7.08 -4.74 -21.44
C LYS A 118 -7.68 -3.48 -22.09
N ASP A 119 -7.66 -2.33 -21.41
CA ASP A 119 -8.18 -1.06 -21.94
C ASP A 119 -7.11 -0.38 -22.80
N GLU A 120 -7.09 -0.67 -24.09
CA GLU A 120 -6.08 -0.17 -25.01
C GLU A 120 -6.14 1.37 -25.19
N ALA A 121 -7.32 1.97 -25.07
CA ALA A 121 -7.47 3.42 -25.19
C ALA A 121 -6.76 4.15 -24.03
N ARG A 122 -7.03 3.71 -22.77
CA ARG A 122 -6.37 4.29 -21.60
C ARG A 122 -4.87 3.97 -21.54
N LYS A 123 -4.47 2.78 -21.97
CA LYS A 123 -3.04 2.43 -22.09
C LYS A 123 -2.31 3.34 -23.08
N THR A 124 -2.93 3.63 -24.22
CA THR A 124 -2.35 4.54 -25.23
C THR A 124 -2.22 5.96 -24.68
N GLN A 125 -3.27 6.47 -24.03
CA GLN A 125 -3.24 7.80 -23.37
C GLN A 125 -2.17 7.85 -22.28
N ALA A 126 -2.15 6.86 -21.38
CA ALA A 126 -1.17 6.78 -20.30
C ALA A 126 0.28 6.73 -20.83
N ARG A 127 0.52 5.92 -21.88
CA ARG A 127 1.83 5.79 -22.50
C ARG A 127 2.33 7.11 -23.11
N ALA A 128 1.44 7.84 -23.78
CA ALA A 128 1.81 9.14 -24.38
C ALA A 128 2.22 10.15 -23.31
N GLU A 129 1.48 10.25 -22.21
CA GLU A 129 1.80 11.15 -21.12
C GLU A 129 3.03 10.72 -20.31
N LEU A 130 3.20 9.40 -20.10
CA LEU A 130 4.40 8.85 -19.48
C LEU A 130 5.65 9.19 -20.29
N GLU A 131 5.60 9.03 -21.61
CA GLU A 131 6.74 9.37 -22.49
C GLU A 131 7.07 10.85 -22.42
N ARG A 132 6.06 11.73 -22.37
CA ARG A 132 6.24 13.16 -22.20
C ARG A 132 6.90 13.50 -20.87
N ALA A 133 6.48 12.85 -19.78
CA ALA A 133 7.06 13.02 -18.45
C ALA A 133 8.50 12.49 -18.37
N LEU A 134 8.78 11.33 -18.97
CA LEU A 134 10.12 10.77 -19.05
C LEU A 134 11.07 11.64 -19.88
N ALA A 135 10.63 12.15 -21.03
CA ALA A 135 11.43 13.04 -21.86
C ALA A 135 11.80 14.33 -21.10
N PHE A 136 10.83 14.94 -20.43
CA PHE A 136 11.10 16.13 -19.62
C PHE A 136 12.02 15.85 -18.43
N SER A 137 11.87 14.68 -17.80
CA SER A 137 12.79 14.21 -16.74
C SER A 137 14.22 14.03 -17.24
N ASP A 138 14.39 13.51 -18.46
CA ASP A 138 15.71 13.37 -19.10
C ASP A 138 16.35 14.73 -19.40
N GLU A 139 15.56 15.73 -19.82
CA GLU A 139 16.04 17.11 -20.00
C GLU A 139 16.51 17.74 -18.68
N ILE A 140 15.78 17.55 -17.58
CA ILE A 140 16.18 18.00 -16.24
C ILE A 140 17.50 17.30 -15.85
N ARG A 141 17.56 15.98 -15.94
CA ARG A 141 18.73 15.18 -15.55
C ARG A 141 20.00 15.52 -16.31
N SER A 142 19.88 15.79 -17.60
CA SER A 142 21.00 16.14 -18.47
C SER A 142 21.46 17.60 -18.34
N GLY A 143 20.67 18.43 -17.65
CA GLY A 143 20.88 19.89 -17.62
C GLY A 143 20.50 20.59 -18.93
N ALA A 144 19.78 19.93 -19.83
CA ALA A 144 19.25 20.54 -21.06
C ALA A 144 18.12 21.53 -20.76
N PHE A 145 17.29 21.20 -19.77
CA PHE A 145 16.31 22.13 -19.23
C PHE A 145 16.96 22.96 -18.11
N VAL A 146 17.11 24.27 -18.33
CA VAL A 146 17.78 25.18 -17.40
C VAL A 146 16.80 26.18 -16.78
N SER A 147 17.20 26.74 -15.65
CA SER A 147 16.49 27.77 -14.89
C SER A 147 16.42 29.12 -15.63
N SER A 148 15.75 30.10 -15.03
CA SER A 148 15.73 31.46 -15.51
C SER A 148 17.12 32.12 -15.51
N SER A 149 18.03 31.65 -14.66
CA SER A 149 19.44 32.07 -14.56
C SER A 149 20.37 31.30 -15.49
N ASN A 150 19.82 30.44 -16.37
CA ASN A 150 20.58 29.58 -17.29
C ASN A 150 21.47 28.52 -16.55
N GLU A 151 21.06 28.09 -15.37
CA GLU A 151 21.70 27.05 -14.57
C GLU A 151 20.92 25.74 -14.62
N ALA A 152 21.61 24.62 -14.54
CA ALA A 152 20.97 23.31 -14.45
C ALA A 152 20.27 23.15 -13.10
N PHE A 153 19.07 22.55 -13.12
CA PHE A 153 18.38 22.20 -11.88
C PHE A 153 19.09 21.04 -11.17
N THR A 154 19.42 21.23 -9.91
CA THR A 154 20.06 20.23 -9.04
C THR A 154 19.09 19.67 -7.99
N HIS A 155 17.99 20.38 -7.73
CA HIS A 155 16.98 20.00 -6.75
C HIS A 155 15.57 20.13 -7.32
N ILE A 156 14.69 19.26 -6.85
CA ILE A 156 13.25 19.37 -7.06
C ILE A 156 12.56 19.41 -5.69
N LEU A 157 11.83 20.48 -5.42
CA LEU A 157 10.91 20.55 -4.29
C LEU A 157 9.56 19.97 -4.74
N HIS A 158 9.28 18.74 -4.32
CA HIS A 158 8.03 18.03 -4.63
C HIS A 158 6.97 18.34 -3.58
N ILE A 159 5.94 19.09 -3.99
CA ILE A 159 4.81 19.51 -3.14
C ILE A 159 3.60 18.62 -3.46
N GLY A 160 3.18 17.80 -2.51
CA GLY A 160 2.03 16.90 -2.65
C GLY A 160 1.68 16.27 -1.31
N ILE A 161 0.48 15.70 -1.19
CA ILE A 161 0.01 15.05 0.04
C ILE A 161 -0.70 13.73 -0.28
N GLY A 162 -0.68 12.78 0.64
CA GLY A 162 -1.32 11.48 0.48
C GLY A 162 -0.75 10.71 -0.71
N GLY A 163 -1.60 10.33 -1.68
CA GLY A 163 -1.17 9.61 -2.88
C GLY A 163 -0.23 10.39 -3.79
N SER A 164 -0.23 11.72 -3.70
CA SER A 164 0.72 12.58 -4.41
C SER A 164 2.10 12.67 -3.74
N ASP A 165 2.29 12.06 -2.57
CA ASP A 165 3.53 12.07 -1.78
C ASP A 165 4.05 10.67 -1.46
N LEU A 166 3.21 9.82 -0.80
CA LEU A 166 3.66 8.60 -0.16
C LEU A 166 4.26 7.59 -1.14
N GLY A 167 3.65 7.39 -2.32
CA GLY A 167 4.17 6.51 -3.35
C GLY A 167 5.47 7.04 -3.98
N PRO A 168 5.49 8.26 -4.53
CA PRO A 168 6.71 8.89 -5.04
C PRO A 168 7.85 8.93 -4.01
N ARG A 169 7.58 9.33 -2.77
CA ARG A 169 8.58 9.39 -1.68
C ARG A 169 9.17 8.02 -1.39
N LEU A 170 8.34 6.97 -1.33
CA LEU A 170 8.81 5.59 -1.14
C LEU A 170 9.73 5.15 -2.29
N VAL A 171 9.32 5.36 -3.54
CA VAL A 171 10.10 4.94 -4.71
C VAL A 171 11.42 5.72 -4.79
N HIS A 172 11.40 7.02 -4.50
CA HIS A 172 12.61 7.83 -4.40
C HIS A 172 13.56 7.29 -3.32
N ASP A 173 13.06 7.09 -2.09
CA ASP A 173 13.86 6.58 -0.96
C ASP A 173 14.46 5.19 -1.25
N ALA A 174 13.70 4.34 -1.94
CA ALA A 174 14.10 2.98 -2.26
C ALA A 174 15.14 2.88 -3.38
N LEU A 175 15.07 3.74 -4.40
CA LEU A 175 15.81 3.57 -5.66
C LEU A 175 16.78 4.71 -5.98
N SER A 176 16.70 5.84 -5.28
CA SER A 176 17.60 6.97 -5.55
C SER A 176 19.04 6.65 -5.13
N SER A 177 19.99 7.11 -5.95
CA SER A 177 21.41 7.02 -5.64
C SER A 177 21.87 8.28 -4.92
N PRO A 178 22.82 8.19 -3.95
CA PRO A 178 23.46 9.38 -3.39
C PRO A 178 24.17 10.27 -4.43
N ASN A 179 24.49 9.69 -5.59
CA ASN A 179 25.13 10.40 -6.71
C ASN A 179 24.12 10.75 -7.83
N ALA A 180 22.82 10.78 -7.52
CA ALA A 180 21.83 11.21 -8.48
C ALA A 180 22.10 12.68 -8.89
N PRO A 181 21.95 13.04 -10.18
CA PRO A 181 22.21 14.42 -10.63
C PRO A 181 21.18 15.41 -10.09
N VAL A 182 20.04 14.93 -9.62
CA VAL A 182 18.92 15.71 -9.07
C VAL A 182 18.50 15.11 -7.74
N ASP A 183 18.53 15.90 -6.66
CA ASP A 183 17.96 15.52 -5.36
C ASP A 183 16.49 15.98 -5.26
N VAL A 184 15.66 15.18 -4.57
CA VAL A 184 14.23 15.49 -4.40
C VAL A 184 13.90 15.69 -2.93
N ARG A 185 13.39 16.87 -2.62
CA ARG A 185 12.85 17.20 -1.30
C ARG A 185 11.33 17.15 -1.35
N PHE A 186 10.72 16.41 -0.42
CA PHE A 186 9.27 16.24 -0.37
C PHE A 186 8.66 17.11 0.71
N LEU A 187 7.64 17.89 0.34
CA LEU A 187 6.90 18.77 1.23
C LEU A 187 5.41 18.41 1.18
N SER A 188 4.89 17.86 2.28
CA SER A 188 3.48 17.45 2.42
C SER A 188 2.78 18.11 3.60
N SER A 189 3.50 18.43 4.67
CA SER A 189 2.95 19.06 5.87
C SER A 189 2.85 20.58 5.72
N VAL A 190 1.82 21.17 6.35
CA VAL A 190 1.69 22.64 6.47
C VAL A 190 2.34 23.19 7.74
N ASP A 191 3.03 22.36 8.51
CA ASP A 191 3.86 22.79 9.61
C ASP A 191 4.94 23.74 9.07
N PRO A 192 5.09 24.98 9.58
CA PRO A 192 6.11 25.91 9.14
C PRO A 192 7.52 25.34 9.15
N ASP A 193 7.85 24.51 10.15
CA ASP A 193 9.14 23.83 10.25
C ASP A 193 9.38 22.84 9.10
N ALA A 194 8.32 22.27 8.53
CA ALA A 194 8.44 21.35 7.39
C ALA A 194 8.89 22.09 6.13
N PHE A 195 8.38 23.31 5.88
CA PHE A 195 8.81 24.14 4.76
C PHE A 195 10.27 24.57 4.91
N GLU A 196 10.64 25.07 6.10
CA GLU A 196 12.02 25.49 6.41
C GLU A 196 13.00 24.33 6.21
N ARG A 197 12.70 23.15 6.73
CA ARG A 197 13.54 21.95 6.56
C ARG A 197 13.64 21.49 5.12
N ALA A 198 12.55 21.55 4.36
CA ALA A 198 12.53 21.12 2.96
C ALA A 198 13.35 22.07 2.06
N THR A 199 13.39 23.36 2.39
CA THR A 199 14.11 24.39 1.61
C THR A 199 15.51 24.70 2.17
N SER A 200 15.84 24.21 3.37
CA SER A 200 17.14 24.46 3.99
C SER A 200 18.31 24.01 3.10
N GLY A 201 19.21 24.95 2.78
CA GLY A 201 20.37 24.72 1.94
C GLY A 201 20.05 24.60 0.43
N LEU A 202 18.81 24.79 0.02
CA LEU A 202 18.47 24.89 -1.40
C LEU A 202 18.75 26.30 -1.94
N ASP A 203 19.19 26.35 -3.19
CA ASP A 203 19.33 27.59 -3.95
C ASP A 203 18.10 27.72 -4.88
N PRO A 204 17.30 28.82 -4.76
CA PRO A 204 16.20 29.09 -5.67
C PRO A 204 16.60 29.02 -7.14
N ALA A 205 17.81 29.47 -7.50
CA ALA A 205 18.29 29.49 -8.89
C ALA A 205 18.41 28.10 -9.52
N THR A 206 18.66 27.06 -8.71
CA THR A 206 18.84 25.67 -9.16
C THR A 206 17.75 24.71 -8.64
N THR A 207 16.67 25.25 -8.08
CA THR A 207 15.56 24.46 -7.57
C THR A 207 14.32 24.55 -8.47
N LEU A 208 13.76 23.39 -8.84
CA LEU A 208 12.50 23.24 -9.54
C LEU A 208 11.40 22.91 -8.53
N VAL A 209 10.26 23.60 -8.58
CA VAL A 209 9.09 23.31 -7.75
C VAL A 209 8.10 22.48 -8.56
N PHE A 210 7.86 21.26 -8.10
CA PHE A 210 6.89 20.34 -8.72
C PHE A 210 5.64 20.24 -7.87
N ILE A 211 4.53 20.78 -8.38
CA ILE A 211 3.23 20.87 -7.71
C ILE A 211 2.38 19.66 -8.14
N VAL A 212 2.05 18.78 -7.21
CA VAL A 212 1.28 17.56 -7.46
C VAL A 212 -0.06 17.60 -6.75
N SER A 213 -1.10 17.99 -7.47
CA SER A 213 -2.45 18.08 -6.94
C SER A 213 -3.50 17.77 -8.00
N LYS A 214 -4.23 16.67 -7.84
CA LYS A 214 -5.26 16.25 -8.80
C LYS A 214 -6.32 17.34 -8.97
N SER A 215 -6.87 17.86 -7.87
CA SER A 215 -7.98 18.84 -7.90
C SER A 215 -7.55 20.29 -7.77
N PHE A 216 -6.30 20.59 -7.40
CA PHE A 216 -5.81 21.90 -6.98
C PHE A 216 -6.62 22.59 -5.87
N SER A 217 -7.47 21.81 -5.17
CA SER A 217 -8.33 22.30 -4.09
C SER A 217 -7.90 21.81 -2.72
N THR A 218 -6.72 21.18 -2.62
CA THR A 218 -6.17 20.68 -1.35
C THR A 218 -5.49 21.83 -0.61
N PRO A 219 -6.01 22.29 0.54
CA PRO A 219 -5.51 23.50 1.23
C PRO A 219 -4.00 23.42 1.53
N GLU A 220 -3.55 22.27 2.00
CA GLU A 220 -2.15 22.02 2.36
C GLU A 220 -1.22 22.21 1.14
N THR A 221 -1.60 21.66 -0.02
CA THR A 221 -0.81 21.81 -1.24
C THR A 221 -0.82 23.25 -1.71
N SER A 222 -1.97 23.95 -1.61
CA SER A 222 -2.09 25.36 -2.00
C SER A 222 -1.20 26.26 -1.15
N LEU A 223 -1.23 26.11 0.18
CA LEU A 223 -0.43 26.91 1.10
C LEU A 223 1.08 26.68 0.88
N ASN A 224 1.50 25.43 0.78
CA ASN A 224 2.90 25.08 0.52
C ASN A 224 3.37 25.61 -0.85
N THR A 225 2.49 25.59 -1.86
CA THR A 225 2.78 26.15 -3.18
C THR A 225 2.99 27.66 -3.12
N GLN A 226 2.14 28.40 -2.40
CA GLN A 226 2.30 29.85 -2.21
C GLN A 226 3.60 30.18 -1.50
N SER A 227 3.93 29.44 -0.43
CA SER A 227 5.20 29.60 0.29
C SER A 227 6.41 29.35 -0.62
N ALA A 228 6.36 28.32 -1.47
CA ALA A 228 7.42 28.02 -2.43
C ALA A 228 7.56 29.07 -3.52
N ILE A 229 6.44 29.62 -4.02
CA ILE A 229 6.43 30.74 -4.98
C ILE A 229 7.08 31.97 -4.35
N SER A 230 6.67 32.37 -3.13
CA SER A 230 7.25 33.52 -2.42
C SER A 230 8.75 33.32 -2.15
N TRP A 231 9.17 32.09 -1.82
CA TRP A 231 10.58 31.76 -1.63
C TRP A 231 11.39 31.87 -2.93
N LEU A 232 10.86 31.40 -4.07
CA LEU A 232 11.48 31.58 -5.39
C LEU A 232 11.57 33.07 -5.78
N GLU A 233 10.49 33.85 -5.61
CA GLU A 233 10.45 35.28 -5.92
C GLU A 233 11.45 36.11 -5.10
N ALA A 234 11.65 35.72 -3.83
CA ALA A 234 12.63 36.39 -2.97
C ALA A 234 14.09 36.05 -3.35
N GLY A 235 14.34 34.90 -3.98
CA GLY A 235 15.69 34.45 -4.33
C GLY A 235 16.08 34.66 -5.81
N LEU A 236 15.15 35.06 -6.68
CA LEU A 236 15.38 35.18 -8.11
C LEU A 236 15.20 36.63 -8.59
N GLU A 237 16.14 37.13 -9.41
CA GLU A 237 16.02 38.45 -10.07
C GLU A 237 15.10 38.43 -11.30
N GLY A 238 14.65 37.25 -11.73
CA GLY A 238 13.83 37.00 -12.93
C GLY A 238 12.51 36.31 -12.64
N GLY A 239 11.74 36.05 -13.71
CA GLY A 239 10.45 35.35 -13.57
C GLY A 239 10.58 33.89 -13.14
N ILE A 240 9.75 33.47 -12.20
CA ILE A 240 9.75 32.12 -11.62
C ILE A 240 9.15 31.05 -12.55
N GLY A 241 8.54 31.42 -13.67
CA GLY A 241 7.77 30.50 -14.52
C GLY A 241 8.55 29.26 -14.96
N ARG A 242 9.85 29.37 -15.23
CA ARG A 242 10.69 28.20 -15.58
C ARG A 242 10.93 27.24 -14.40
N HIS A 243 10.73 27.70 -13.18
CA HIS A 243 10.91 26.93 -11.96
C HIS A 243 9.67 26.15 -11.53
N LEU A 244 8.54 26.31 -12.24
CA LEU A 244 7.27 25.68 -11.89
C LEU A 244 6.89 24.57 -12.87
N VAL A 245 6.52 23.42 -12.32
CA VAL A 245 5.97 22.24 -13.03
C VAL A 245 4.76 21.75 -12.25
N ALA A 246 3.74 21.24 -12.93
CA ALA A 246 2.55 20.73 -12.26
C ALA A 246 2.08 19.39 -12.82
N ALA A 247 1.56 18.51 -11.94
CA ALA A 247 0.77 17.35 -12.31
C ALA A 247 -0.65 17.52 -11.75
N THR A 248 -1.66 17.53 -12.63
CA THR A 248 -3.03 17.88 -12.24
C THR A 248 -4.09 17.40 -13.24
N SER A 249 -5.36 17.30 -12.79
CA SER A 249 -6.53 17.23 -13.68
C SER A 249 -7.18 18.61 -13.92
N ARG A 250 -6.55 19.71 -13.42
CA ARG A 250 -7.02 21.08 -13.51
C ARG A 250 -5.95 21.99 -14.11
N PRO A 251 -5.66 21.89 -15.42
CA PRO A 251 -4.58 22.63 -16.06
C PRO A 251 -4.77 24.15 -15.96
N GLU A 252 -6.02 24.64 -15.93
CA GLU A 252 -6.32 26.05 -15.75
C GLU A 252 -5.82 26.63 -14.41
N ALA A 253 -5.88 25.83 -13.34
CA ALA A 253 -5.37 26.25 -12.04
C ALA A 253 -3.83 26.34 -12.02
N ALA A 254 -3.15 25.42 -12.70
CA ALA A 254 -1.70 25.48 -12.86
C ALA A 254 -1.25 26.69 -13.71
N ARG A 255 -1.97 26.99 -14.80
CA ARG A 255 -1.70 28.20 -15.63
C ARG A 255 -1.85 29.48 -14.82
N ALA A 256 -2.85 29.55 -13.93
CA ALA A 256 -3.07 30.70 -13.06
C ALA A 256 -1.89 30.98 -12.10
N LEU A 257 -1.07 29.95 -11.80
CA LEU A 257 0.19 30.10 -11.05
C LEU A 257 1.42 30.41 -11.93
N GLY A 258 1.25 30.56 -13.24
CA GLY A 258 2.34 30.83 -14.17
C GLY A 258 3.05 29.58 -14.72
N VAL A 259 2.48 28.39 -14.53
CA VAL A 259 3.01 27.17 -15.15
C VAL A 259 2.62 27.14 -16.63
N SER A 260 3.60 27.00 -17.52
CA SER A 260 3.34 26.90 -18.96
C SER A 260 2.84 25.51 -19.35
N ASP A 261 2.07 25.44 -20.46
CA ASP A 261 1.36 24.21 -20.89
C ASP A 261 2.28 23.02 -21.10
N GLU A 262 3.49 23.22 -21.59
CA GLU A 262 4.48 22.16 -21.79
C GLU A 262 4.99 21.53 -20.47
N ARG A 263 4.78 22.20 -19.34
CA ARG A 263 5.15 21.74 -18.00
C ARG A 263 3.96 21.38 -17.10
N ILE A 264 2.76 21.29 -17.69
CA ILE A 264 1.57 20.76 -17.04
C ILE A 264 1.36 19.31 -17.50
N PHE A 265 1.38 18.37 -16.59
CA PHE A 265 1.21 16.95 -16.82
C PHE A 265 -0.17 16.48 -16.35
N GLU A 266 -0.83 15.66 -17.17
CA GLU A 266 -2.23 15.30 -16.96
C GLU A 266 -2.40 14.17 -15.95
N MET A 267 -3.31 14.36 -14.99
CA MET A 267 -3.86 13.33 -14.11
C MET A 267 -5.30 13.04 -14.50
N TRP A 268 -5.71 11.77 -14.46
CA TRP A 268 -7.03 11.35 -14.92
C TRP A 268 -7.95 10.93 -13.77
N ASP A 269 -9.25 11.04 -14.00
CA ASP A 269 -10.28 10.65 -13.04
C ASP A 269 -10.33 9.15 -12.79
N TRP A 270 -9.94 8.34 -13.77
CA TRP A 270 -9.86 6.90 -13.66
C TRP A 270 -8.62 6.36 -12.91
N VAL A 271 -7.83 7.24 -12.30
CA VAL A 271 -6.72 6.90 -11.39
C VAL A 271 -7.01 7.46 -10.01
N GLY A 272 -7.18 6.61 -9.02
CA GLY A 272 -7.27 7.01 -7.61
C GLY A 272 -5.93 7.55 -7.10
N GLY A 273 -5.96 8.53 -6.15
CA GLY A 273 -4.75 9.16 -5.63
C GLY A 273 -3.72 8.15 -5.09
N ARG A 274 -4.14 7.22 -4.23
CA ARG A 274 -3.26 6.19 -3.64
C ARG A 274 -2.76 5.11 -4.61
N TYR A 275 -3.24 5.14 -5.87
CA TYR A 275 -2.82 4.27 -6.97
C TYR A 275 -2.05 5.02 -8.07
N SER A 276 -1.68 6.31 -7.84
CA SER A 276 -1.20 7.19 -8.91
C SER A 276 0.33 7.21 -9.10
N LEU A 277 1.10 6.53 -8.25
CA LEU A 277 2.56 6.57 -8.28
C LEU A 277 3.18 6.17 -9.65
N TRP A 278 2.45 5.44 -10.48
CA TRP A 278 2.87 4.96 -11.79
C TRP A 278 2.78 6.01 -12.91
N SER A 279 2.23 7.19 -12.62
CA SER A 279 1.94 8.27 -13.57
C SER A 279 2.95 9.42 -13.48
N CYS A 280 2.63 10.52 -14.17
CA CYS A 280 3.35 11.79 -14.06
C CYS A 280 3.47 12.34 -12.63
N VAL A 281 2.68 11.85 -11.68
CA VAL A 281 2.83 12.13 -10.23
C VAL A 281 4.25 11.85 -9.74
N SER A 282 4.95 10.89 -10.35
CA SER A 282 6.33 10.51 -10.04
C SER A 282 7.38 11.19 -10.93
N LEU A 283 7.08 12.29 -11.61
CA LEU A 283 8.03 12.98 -12.49
C LEU A 283 9.33 13.36 -11.76
N SER A 284 9.25 13.86 -10.54
CA SER A 284 10.44 14.14 -9.71
C SER A 284 11.29 12.90 -9.45
N VAL A 285 10.62 11.77 -9.23
CA VAL A 285 11.28 10.46 -9.05
C VAL A 285 11.93 10.01 -10.35
N MET A 286 11.26 10.15 -11.51
CA MET A 286 11.83 9.88 -12.83
C MET A 286 13.12 10.69 -13.04
N ALA A 287 13.11 11.97 -12.65
CA ALA A 287 14.30 12.81 -12.70
C ALA A 287 15.42 12.33 -11.76
N ALA A 288 15.11 11.83 -10.57
CA ALA A 288 16.09 11.33 -9.61
C ALA A 288 16.68 9.97 -9.99
N ILE A 289 15.84 8.96 -10.30
CA ILE A 289 16.30 7.60 -10.56
C ILE A 289 16.63 7.32 -12.03
N GLY A 290 16.09 8.13 -12.96
CA GLY A 290 16.23 8.03 -14.40
C GLY A 290 15.21 7.10 -15.07
N ARG A 291 15.01 7.33 -16.37
CA ARG A 291 14.07 6.62 -17.25
C ARG A 291 14.17 5.10 -17.09
N ARG A 292 15.38 4.55 -17.22
CA ARG A 292 15.60 3.10 -17.20
C ARG A 292 15.08 2.45 -15.92
N GLU A 293 15.39 3.01 -14.76
CA GLU A 293 14.96 2.42 -13.49
C GLU A 293 13.46 2.59 -13.26
N PHE A 294 12.87 3.71 -13.73
CA PHE A 294 11.42 3.89 -13.67
C PHE A 294 10.67 2.92 -14.60
N GLU A 295 11.17 2.69 -15.82
CA GLU A 295 10.62 1.67 -16.73
C GLU A 295 10.74 0.25 -16.18
N ARG A 296 11.83 -0.07 -15.47
CA ARG A 296 11.99 -1.35 -14.75
C ARG A 296 10.98 -1.50 -13.62
N LEU A 297 10.71 -0.43 -12.86
CA LEU A 297 9.65 -0.40 -11.84
C LEU A 297 8.28 -0.74 -12.45
N LEU A 298 7.92 -0.07 -13.55
CA LEU A 298 6.68 -0.34 -14.28
C LEU A 298 6.64 -1.78 -14.82
N GLY A 299 7.78 -2.28 -15.33
CA GLY A 299 7.93 -3.64 -15.83
C GLY A 299 7.67 -4.72 -14.76
N GLY A 300 8.19 -4.51 -13.55
CA GLY A 300 7.92 -5.39 -12.41
C GLY A 300 6.46 -5.42 -12.01
N ALA A 301 5.84 -4.25 -11.92
CA ALA A 301 4.42 -4.12 -11.61
C ALA A 301 3.53 -4.74 -12.69
N ARG A 302 3.87 -4.56 -13.97
CA ARG A 302 3.14 -5.19 -15.08
C ARG A 302 3.19 -6.71 -15.03
N ARG A 303 4.33 -7.32 -14.67
CA ARG A 303 4.41 -8.79 -14.50
C ARG A 303 3.47 -9.27 -13.39
N MET A 304 3.32 -8.52 -12.32
CA MET A 304 2.35 -8.84 -11.26
C MET A 304 0.91 -8.65 -11.75
N ASP A 305 0.61 -7.64 -12.58
CA ASP A 305 -0.71 -7.50 -13.24
C ASP A 305 -1.04 -8.71 -14.11
N GLU A 306 -0.07 -9.16 -14.92
CA GLU A 306 -0.23 -10.33 -15.79
C GLU A 306 -0.50 -11.59 -14.96
N HIS A 307 0.25 -11.80 -13.87
CA HIS A 307 -0.01 -12.89 -12.93
C HIS A 307 -1.42 -12.80 -12.34
N PHE A 308 -1.80 -11.63 -11.83
CA PHE A 308 -3.10 -11.40 -11.20
C PHE A 308 -4.28 -11.66 -12.14
N LEU A 309 -4.16 -11.22 -13.40
CA LEU A 309 -5.23 -11.35 -14.40
C LEU A 309 -5.34 -12.75 -15.02
N GLN A 310 -4.28 -13.58 -14.96
CA GLN A 310 -4.21 -14.85 -15.68
C GLN A 310 -4.18 -16.08 -14.78
N ALA A 311 -3.63 -15.96 -13.57
CA ALA A 311 -3.52 -17.09 -12.66
C ALA A 311 -4.87 -17.44 -12.05
N ARG A 312 -5.14 -18.76 -11.92
CA ARG A 312 -6.32 -19.25 -11.19
C ARG A 312 -6.21 -18.85 -9.71
N ALA A 313 -7.33 -18.60 -9.05
CA ALA A 313 -7.41 -18.15 -7.66
C ALA A 313 -6.50 -18.96 -6.71
N SER A 314 -6.43 -20.29 -6.87
CA SER A 314 -5.64 -21.19 -6.01
C SER A 314 -4.11 -21.03 -6.11
N VAL A 315 -3.59 -20.34 -7.13
CA VAL A 315 -2.17 -20.07 -7.35
C VAL A 315 -1.89 -18.59 -7.62
N ASN A 316 -2.86 -17.74 -7.39
CA ASN A 316 -2.79 -16.28 -7.56
C ASN A 316 -2.33 -15.66 -6.24
N ALA A 317 -1.09 -15.22 -6.16
CA ALA A 317 -0.49 -14.75 -4.91
C ALA A 317 -1.27 -13.58 -4.24
N PRO A 318 -1.69 -12.51 -4.94
CA PRO A 318 -2.57 -11.50 -4.39
C PRO A 318 -3.90 -12.05 -3.84
N VAL A 319 -4.50 -13.02 -4.54
CA VAL A 319 -5.76 -13.65 -4.11
C VAL A 319 -5.57 -14.47 -2.84
N ILE A 320 -4.56 -15.33 -2.79
CA ILE A 320 -4.27 -16.14 -1.59
C ILE A 320 -3.97 -15.24 -0.40
N SER A 321 -3.16 -14.19 -0.58
CA SER A 321 -2.87 -13.22 0.48
C SER A 321 -4.14 -12.52 1.00
N ALA A 322 -5.04 -12.14 0.11
CA ALA A 322 -6.31 -11.53 0.48
C ALA A 322 -7.24 -12.51 1.23
N LEU A 323 -7.28 -13.79 0.80
CA LEU A 323 -8.04 -14.83 1.50
C LEU A 323 -7.50 -15.06 2.91
N VAL A 324 -6.18 -15.11 3.08
CA VAL A 324 -5.51 -15.16 4.39
C VAL A 324 -5.88 -13.95 5.24
N GLY A 325 -5.83 -12.75 4.66
CA GLY A 325 -6.22 -11.50 5.34
C GLY A 325 -7.68 -11.49 5.76
N TRP A 326 -8.57 -11.96 4.89
CA TRP A 326 -10.00 -12.07 5.18
C TRP A 326 -10.26 -13.08 6.32
N TRP A 327 -9.58 -14.24 6.32
CA TRP A 327 -9.65 -15.22 7.41
C TRP A 327 -9.25 -14.59 8.74
N HIS A 328 -8.07 -13.95 8.79
CA HIS A 328 -7.59 -13.33 10.02
C HIS A 328 -8.54 -12.24 10.52
N ARG A 329 -9.08 -11.44 9.63
CA ARG A 329 -9.98 -10.35 10.00
C ARG A 329 -11.37 -10.83 10.43
N THR A 330 -11.95 -11.78 9.69
CA THR A 330 -13.36 -12.17 9.84
C THR A 330 -13.55 -13.39 10.76
N ILE A 331 -12.66 -14.37 10.67
CA ILE A 331 -12.77 -15.62 11.45
C ILE A 331 -11.99 -15.52 12.74
N SER A 332 -10.72 -15.11 12.68
CA SER A 332 -9.85 -15.00 13.86
C SER A 332 -10.05 -13.69 14.64
N GLY A 333 -10.80 -12.71 14.11
CA GLY A 333 -11.09 -11.42 14.77
C GLY A 333 -9.89 -10.50 14.92
N ARG A 334 -8.79 -10.76 14.21
CA ARG A 334 -7.53 -10.00 14.33
C ARG A 334 -7.68 -8.61 13.72
N GLN A 335 -7.37 -7.58 14.51
CA GLN A 335 -7.63 -6.18 14.11
C GLN A 335 -6.47 -5.54 13.37
N ALA A 336 -5.25 -6.02 13.57
CA ALA A 336 -4.03 -5.46 13.02
C ALA A 336 -3.29 -6.47 12.12
N TRP A 337 -2.47 -5.94 11.21
CA TRP A 337 -1.55 -6.68 10.36
C TRP A 337 -0.20 -5.94 10.33
N ALA A 338 0.87 -6.64 10.68
CA ALA A 338 2.21 -6.08 10.67
C ALA A 338 2.88 -6.32 9.31
N VAL A 339 3.58 -5.32 8.78
CA VAL A 339 4.39 -5.44 7.55
C VAL A 339 5.82 -5.03 7.87
N VAL A 340 6.74 -5.98 7.77
CA VAL A 340 8.09 -5.87 8.32
C VAL A 340 9.14 -6.20 7.26
N PRO A 341 9.59 -5.20 6.49
CA PRO A 341 10.66 -5.40 5.53
C PRO A 341 12.03 -5.53 6.22
N TYR A 342 12.75 -6.61 5.92
CA TYR A 342 14.17 -6.77 6.23
C TYR A 342 15.01 -6.21 5.07
N ALA A 343 14.75 -4.94 4.77
CA ALA A 343 15.41 -4.19 3.70
C ALA A 343 15.24 -2.68 3.96
N THR A 344 16.32 -1.97 4.23
CA THR A 344 16.31 -0.52 4.51
C THR A 344 15.70 0.30 3.38
N HIS A 345 15.88 -0.12 2.13
CA HIS A 345 15.22 0.47 0.97
C HIS A 345 13.67 0.44 1.04
N LEU A 346 13.08 -0.40 1.91
CA LEU A 346 11.65 -0.51 2.12
C LEU A 346 11.18 0.10 3.45
N ARG A 347 12.00 0.90 4.14
CA ARG A 347 11.64 1.50 5.44
C ARG A 347 10.36 2.35 5.38
N LEU A 348 10.07 2.96 4.25
CA LEU A 348 8.86 3.74 4.02
C LEU A 348 7.67 2.91 3.47
N PHE A 349 7.90 1.64 3.15
CA PHE A 349 6.87 0.78 2.57
C PHE A 349 5.63 0.63 3.47
N PRO A 350 5.75 0.41 4.79
CA PRO A 350 4.58 0.35 5.66
C PRO A 350 3.77 1.65 5.67
N ASN A 351 4.40 2.82 5.51
CA ASN A 351 3.70 4.11 5.47
C ASN A 351 2.84 4.27 4.20
N TRP A 352 3.35 3.86 3.04
CA TRP A 352 2.58 3.82 1.80
C TRP A 352 1.42 2.83 1.90
N LEU A 353 1.67 1.63 2.43
CA LEU A 353 0.66 0.58 2.55
C LEU A 353 -0.46 0.96 3.53
N LYS A 354 -0.17 1.74 4.58
CA LYS A 354 -1.21 2.30 5.47
C LYS A 354 -2.27 3.03 4.68
N GLN A 355 -1.87 3.94 3.79
CA GLN A 355 -2.83 4.67 2.96
C GLN A 355 -3.54 3.72 1.99
N LEU A 356 -2.79 2.91 1.24
CA LEU A 356 -3.37 1.99 0.27
C LEU A 356 -4.45 1.10 0.90
N SER A 357 -4.13 0.43 1.99
CA SER A 357 -5.02 -0.55 2.63
C SER A 357 -6.12 0.11 3.46
N MET A 358 -5.76 1.01 4.39
CA MET A 358 -6.72 1.52 5.38
C MET A 358 -7.72 2.50 4.76
N GLU A 359 -7.31 3.32 3.80
CA GLU A 359 -8.22 4.22 3.07
C GLU A 359 -9.15 3.44 2.13
N SER A 360 -8.65 2.36 1.51
CA SER A 360 -9.47 1.52 0.63
C SER A 360 -10.45 0.63 1.39
N LEU A 361 -10.03 0.04 2.53
CA LEU A 361 -10.78 -0.97 3.25
C LEU A 361 -11.48 -0.46 4.51
N GLY A 362 -11.18 0.76 4.96
CA GLY A 362 -11.77 1.37 6.15
C GLY A 362 -13.21 1.85 5.90
N LYS A 363 -14.11 0.93 5.62
CA LYS A 363 -15.52 1.22 5.27
C LYS A 363 -16.48 0.64 6.31
N ALA A 364 -17.62 1.31 6.48
CA ALA A 364 -18.71 0.87 7.36
C ALA A 364 -19.93 0.35 6.59
N VAL A 365 -19.90 0.46 5.25
CA VAL A 365 -20.99 0.06 4.36
C VAL A 365 -20.47 -0.78 3.20
N THR A 366 -21.32 -1.62 2.67
CA THR A 366 -21.11 -2.37 1.43
C THR A 366 -21.12 -1.46 0.20
N ALA A 367 -20.73 -1.96 -0.94
CA ALA A 367 -20.72 -1.20 -2.20
C ALA A 367 -22.12 -0.72 -2.64
N ASP A 368 -23.20 -1.38 -2.18
CA ASP A 368 -24.58 -0.97 -2.41
C ASP A 368 -25.15 -0.04 -1.30
N GLY A 369 -24.33 0.35 -0.31
CA GLY A 369 -24.71 1.26 0.77
C GLY A 369 -25.35 0.60 1.99
N SER A 370 -25.47 -0.73 2.03
CA SER A 370 -25.99 -1.44 3.20
C SER A 370 -24.94 -1.47 4.34
N PRO A 371 -25.34 -1.43 5.62
CA PRO A 371 -24.40 -1.55 6.73
C PRO A 371 -23.62 -2.86 6.69
N LEU A 372 -22.31 -2.79 6.98
CA LEU A 372 -21.50 -3.99 7.15
C LEU A 372 -21.82 -4.67 8.49
N ASN A 373 -22.01 -6.00 8.45
CA ASN A 373 -22.26 -6.81 9.64
C ASN A 373 -20.98 -7.17 10.42
N ALA A 374 -19.80 -6.91 9.83
CA ALA A 374 -18.50 -7.18 10.43
C ALA A 374 -17.48 -6.11 9.95
N PRO A 375 -16.45 -5.82 10.75
CA PRO A 375 -15.42 -4.86 10.35
C PRO A 375 -14.65 -5.32 9.12
N ALA A 376 -14.48 -4.43 8.14
CA ALA A 376 -13.59 -4.63 7.01
C ALA A 376 -12.20 -4.03 7.29
N GLY A 377 -11.18 -4.58 6.64
CA GLY A 377 -9.81 -4.10 6.67
C GLY A 377 -9.11 -4.16 8.04
N PRO A 378 -7.83 -4.48 8.07
CA PRO A 378 -7.01 -4.40 9.27
C PRO A 378 -6.40 -3.00 9.47
N VAL A 379 -5.94 -2.72 10.68
CA VAL A 379 -4.98 -1.65 10.94
C VAL A 379 -3.60 -2.12 10.45
N ILE A 380 -3.01 -1.40 9.52
CA ILE A 380 -1.66 -1.68 9.04
C ILE A 380 -0.65 -0.92 9.88
N PHE A 381 0.36 -1.61 10.38
CA PHE A 381 1.54 -1.01 10.99
C PHE A 381 2.79 -1.79 10.62
N GLY A 382 3.95 -1.27 10.96
CA GLY A 382 5.22 -1.94 10.72
C GLY A 382 6.38 -0.97 10.66
N GLY A 383 7.52 -1.49 10.27
CA GLY A 383 8.77 -0.79 10.16
C GLY A 383 9.86 -1.75 9.70
N GLU A 384 11.09 -1.26 9.54
CA GLU A 384 12.25 -2.07 9.18
C GLU A 384 12.47 -3.19 10.22
N GLY A 385 12.77 -4.40 9.76
CA GLY A 385 12.80 -5.60 10.58
C GLY A 385 13.69 -5.50 11.82
N PRO A 386 14.99 -5.18 11.68
CA PRO A 386 15.89 -5.05 12.82
C PRO A 386 15.40 -4.02 13.86
N ASP A 387 14.97 -2.83 13.42
CA ASP A 387 14.43 -1.80 14.31
C ASP A 387 13.12 -2.25 14.96
N GLY A 388 12.26 -2.93 14.20
CA GLY A 388 11.01 -3.50 14.67
C GLY A 388 11.20 -4.51 15.79
N GLN A 389 12.26 -5.35 15.73
CA GLN A 389 12.60 -6.30 16.79
C GLN A 389 12.85 -5.60 18.13
N HIS A 390 13.36 -4.38 18.11
CA HIS A 390 13.63 -3.56 19.29
C HIS A 390 12.48 -2.60 19.65
N ALA A 391 11.39 -2.58 18.87
CA ALA A 391 10.27 -1.67 19.07
C ALA A 391 8.96 -2.39 19.40
N PHE A 392 8.48 -3.32 18.58
CA PHE A 392 7.14 -3.92 18.70
C PHE A 392 7.09 -5.46 18.62
N PHE A 393 8.20 -6.16 18.42
CA PHE A 393 8.20 -7.63 18.40
C PHE A 393 7.85 -8.25 19.75
N GLN A 394 8.07 -7.57 20.87
CA GLN A 394 7.55 -7.97 22.17
C GLN A 394 6.03 -8.24 22.12
N LEU A 395 5.28 -7.31 21.50
CA LEU A 395 3.84 -7.47 21.28
C LEU A 395 3.52 -8.65 20.36
N LEU A 396 4.27 -8.80 19.27
CA LEU A 396 4.04 -9.88 18.30
C LEU A 396 4.27 -11.27 18.92
N HIS A 397 5.28 -11.44 19.78
CA HIS A 397 5.59 -12.71 20.42
C HIS A 397 4.73 -13.02 21.64
N GLN A 398 4.52 -12.06 22.54
CA GLN A 398 3.89 -12.29 23.84
C GLN A 398 2.55 -11.58 24.04
N GLY A 399 2.14 -10.70 23.11
CA GLY A 399 0.83 -10.05 23.19
C GLY A 399 -0.31 -11.06 23.23
N HIS A 400 -1.39 -10.73 23.93
CA HIS A 400 -2.55 -11.62 24.05
C HIS A 400 -3.18 -11.90 22.68
N GLU A 401 -3.32 -10.85 21.85
CA GLU A 401 -3.83 -10.99 20.49
C GLU A 401 -2.73 -11.40 19.51
N ALA A 402 -3.01 -12.41 18.70
CA ALA A 402 -2.14 -12.78 17.60
C ALA A 402 -2.28 -11.75 16.46
N ILE A 403 -1.18 -11.21 16.00
CA ILE A 403 -1.13 -10.28 14.88
C ILE A 403 -0.42 -10.97 13.71
N PRO A 404 -1.09 -11.20 12.57
CA PRO A 404 -0.43 -11.72 11.37
C PRO A 404 0.62 -10.74 10.87
N ILE A 405 1.71 -11.28 10.31
CA ILE A 405 2.84 -10.48 9.86
C ILE A 405 3.27 -10.90 8.45
N ASP A 406 3.59 -9.89 7.61
CA ASP A 406 4.32 -10.09 6.37
C ASP A 406 5.78 -9.72 6.59
N ILE A 407 6.67 -10.70 6.42
CA ILE A 407 8.12 -10.54 6.48
C ILE A 407 8.64 -10.48 5.04
N ILE A 408 9.28 -9.36 4.67
CA ILE A 408 9.76 -9.13 3.30
C ILE A 408 11.28 -9.11 3.32
N ALA A 409 11.94 -9.97 2.53
CA ALA A 409 13.39 -10.07 2.50
C ALA A 409 13.93 -10.29 1.08
N PHE A 410 15.22 -9.99 0.87
CA PHE A 410 15.88 -10.17 -0.42
C PHE A 410 17.21 -10.92 -0.24
N ALA A 411 17.39 -11.96 -1.06
CA ALA A 411 18.48 -12.91 -0.91
C ALA A 411 19.87 -12.33 -1.23
N ARG A 412 19.95 -11.30 -2.09
CA ARG A 412 21.21 -10.74 -2.60
C ARG A 412 21.27 -9.23 -2.45
N GLY A 413 22.50 -8.69 -2.48
CA GLY A 413 22.82 -7.26 -2.44
C GLY A 413 23.58 -6.86 -1.17
N GLY A 414 24.47 -5.88 -1.30
CA GLY A 414 25.32 -5.37 -0.23
C GLY A 414 26.40 -6.37 0.21
N GLU A 415 27.02 -6.10 1.35
CA GLU A 415 28.03 -6.95 1.98
C GLU A 415 27.46 -8.31 2.39
N THR A 416 28.14 -9.40 2.02
CA THR A 416 27.67 -10.78 2.22
C THR A 416 27.43 -11.10 3.71
N HIS A 417 28.32 -10.69 4.60
CA HIS A 417 28.19 -10.93 6.04
C HIS A 417 26.95 -10.24 6.63
N HIS A 418 26.73 -8.97 6.32
CA HIS A 418 25.55 -8.23 6.76
C HIS A 418 24.27 -8.84 6.18
N ARG A 419 24.30 -9.24 4.91
CA ARG A 419 23.15 -9.88 4.24
C ARG A 419 22.78 -11.20 4.89
N GLN A 420 23.76 -12.04 5.21
CA GLN A 420 23.52 -13.31 5.90
C GLN A 420 22.91 -13.10 7.30
N ALA A 421 23.46 -12.16 8.07
CA ALA A 421 22.92 -11.81 9.38
C ALA A 421 21.46 -11.31 9.29
N LEU A 422 21.18 -10.43 8.32
CA LEU A 422 19.84 -9.87 8.11
C LEU A 422 18.82 -10.97 7.73
N LEU A 423 19.19 -11.87 6.81
CA LEU A 423 18.32 -12.99 6.39
C LEU A 423 18.13 -14.01 7.53
N ALA A 424 19.19 -14.33 8.28
CA ALA A 424 19.08 -15.20 9.44
C ALA A 424 18.08 -14.63 10.47
N ASN A 425 18.12 -13.31 10.73
CA ASN A 425 17.17 -12.66 11.59
C ASN A 425 15.73 -12.77 11.04
N ALA A 426 15.51 -12.47 9.75
CA ALA A 426 14.19 -12.54 9.14
C ALA A 426 13.57 -13.95 9.26
N VAL A 427 14.34 -14.99 8.91
CA VAL A 427 13.89 -16.40 8.97
C VAL A 427 13.68 -16.84 10.42
N ALA A 428 14.61 -16.50 11.33
CA ALA A 428 14.51 -16.84 12.74
C ALA A 428 13.27 -16.20 13.40
N GLN A 429 12.87 -14.98 13.02
CA GLN A 429 11.66 -14.37 13.55
C GLN A 429 10.39 -15.09 13.06
N ALA A 430 10.34 -15.49 11.77
CA ALA A 430 9.23 -16.30 11.26
C ALA A 430 9.12 -17.66 11.97
N GLU A 431 10.27 -18.30 12.27
CA GLU A 431 10.32 -19.55 13.02
C GLU A 431 9.92 -19.35 14.49
N ALA A 432 10.44 -18.34 15.17
CA ALA A 432 10.14 -18.04 16.57
C ALA A 432 8.66 -17.67 16.79
N LEU A 433 8.05 -16.91 15.87
CA LEU A 433 6.62 -16.62 15.90
C LEU A 433 5.77 -17.88 15.76
N LEU A 434 6.19 -18.83 14.93
CA LEU A 434 5.52 -20.11 14.75
C LEU A 434 5.72 -21.01 15.98
N THR A 435 6.97 -21.26 16.38
CA THR A 435 7.31 -22.26 17.41
C THR A 435 6.97 -21.81 18.82
N GLY A 436 7.21 -20.54 19.12
CA GLY A 436 7.09 -20.00 20.46
C GLY A 436 8.14 -20.56 21.43
N ARG A 437 7.88 -20.43 22.72
CA ARG A 437 8.66 -21.03 23.81
C ARG A 437 7.74 -21.48 24.93
N SER A 438 7.77 -22.78 25.25
CA SER A 438 7.00 -23.33 26.35
C SER A 438 7.64 -22.97 27.70
N GLU A 439 6.88 -23.15 28.79
CA GLU A 439 7.40 -22.97 30.15
C GLU A 439 8.54 -23.94 30.44
N ALA A 440 8.41 -25.21 29.99
CA ALA A 440 9.48 -26.19 30.12
C ALA A 440 10.76 -25.78 29.39
N GLY A 441 10.64 -25.19 28.19
CA GLY A 441 11.76 -24.61 27.44
C GLY A 441 12.40 -23.45 28.19
N ALA A 442 11.60 -22.56 28.77
CA ALA A 442 12.07 -21.44 29.58
C ALA A 442 12.84 -21.90 30.81
N LEU A 443 12.31 -22.92 31.54
CA LEU A 443 12.99 -23.53 32.69
C LEU A 443 14.31 -24.18 32.29
N ALA A 444 14.37 -24.88 31.15
CA ALA A 444 15.61 -25.47 30.65
C ALA A 444 16.67 -24.41 30.32
N GLU A 445 16.27 -23.31 29.70
CA GLU A 445 17.17 -22.18 29.43
C GLU A 445 17.71 -21.53 30.71
N LEU A 446 16.86 -21.39 31.76
CA LEU A 446 17.25 -20.83 33.05
C LEU A 446 18.21 -21.75 33.76
N ALA A 447 17.92 -23.07 33.76
CA ALA A 447 18.82 -24.07 34.34
C ALA A 447 20.20 -24.08 33.69
N ALA A 448 20.27 -23.93 32.36
CA ALA A 448 21.53 -23.81 31.64
C ALA A 448 22.35 -22.55 32.05
N LYS A 449 21.68 -21.53 32.59
CA LYS A 449 22.28 -20.30 33.15
C LYS A 449 22.55 -20.39 34.66
N GLY A 450 22.30 -21.55 35.28
CA GLY A 450 22.49 -21.78 36.72
C GLY A 450 21.39 -21.18 37.60
N ILE A 451 20.23 -20.84 37.02
CA ILE A 451 19.05 -20.35 37.74
C ILE A 451 18.07 -21.51 37.89
N ASP A 452 17.74 -21.88 39.14
CA ASP A 452 16.86 -23.03 39.46
C ASP A 452 15.85 -22.71 40.55
N GLY A 453 15.07 -23.71 40.94
CA GLY A 453 14.10 -23.64 42.03
C GLY A 453 13.01 -22.60 41.82
N LYS A 454 12.61 -21.95 42.92
CA LYS A 454 11.52 -20.95 42.88
C LYS A 454 11.83 -19.76 41.98
N GLN A 455 13.07 -19.28 41.97
CA GLN A 455 13.48 -18.18 41.13
C GLN A 455 13.29 -18.48 39.64
N ALA A 456 13.67 -19.71 39.22
CA ALA A 456 13.44 -20.14 37.83
C ALA A 456 11.95 -20.17 37.48
N GLN A 457 11.10 -20.71 38.39
CA GLN A 457 9.65 -20.76 38.19
C GLN A 457 9.04 -19.39 38.05
N ASP A 458 9.41 -18.44 38.92
CA ASP A 458 8.90 -17.05 38.89
C ASP A 458 9.27 -16.35 37.58
N ILE A 459 10.47 -16.58 37.04
CA ILE A 459 10.95 -15.99 35.79
C ILE A 459 10.36 -16.70 34.56
N ALA A 460 10.26 -18.03 34.57
CA ALA A 460 9.86 -18.83 33.41
C ALA A 460 8.51 -18.44 32.85
N ALA A 461 7.53 -18.12 33.72
CA ALA A 461 6.22 -17.64 33.32
C ALA A 461 6.28 -16.37 32.43
N HIS A 462 7.23 -15.47 32.70
CA HIS A 462 7.45 -14.26 31.88
C HIS A 462 8.21 -14.53 30.59
N MET A 463 8.81 -15.71 30.43
CA MET A 463 9.56 -16.09 29.22
C MET A 463 8.70 -16.87 28.22
N VAL A 464 7.51 -17.30 28.58
CA VAL A 464 6.62 -18.08 27.70
C VAL A 464 6.21 -17.24 26.49
N MET A 465 6.31 -17.82 25.31
CA MET A 465 5.80 -17.29 24.04
C MET A 465 4.82 -18.31 23.47
N PRO A 466 3.55 -17.98 23.23
CA PRO A 466 2.54 -18.97 22.81
C PRO A 466 2.89 -19.71 21.53
N GLY A 467 3.55 -19.04 20.57
CA GLY A 467 3.75 -19.57 19.22
C GLY A 467 2.45 -19.56 18.41
N GLY A 468 2.41 -20.30 17.30
CA GLY A 468 1.25 -20.37 16.41
C GLY A 468 0.88 -19.01 15.78
N ARG A 469 1.81 -18.05 15.76
CA ARG A 469 1.60 -16.72 15.19
C ARG A 469 1.76 -16.79 13.67
N GLY A 470 0.70 -16.46 12.93
CA GLY A 470 0.68 -16.55 11.48
C GLY A 470 1.63 -15.54 10.82
N SER A 471 2.41 -16.02 9.84
CA SER A 471 3.28 -15.15 9.03
C SER A 471 3.27 -15.55 7.57
N THR A 472 3.31 -14.53 6.69
CA THR A 472 3.69 -14.66 5.29
C THR A 472 5.15 -14.30 5.14
N PHE A 473 5.94 -15.10 4.43
CA PHE A 473 7.32 -14.74 4.07
C PHE A 473 7.39 -14.41 2.59
N ILE A 474 7.76 -13.17 2.26
CA ILE A 474 7.92 -12.69 0.87
C ILE A 474 9.42 -12.57 0.59
N LEU A 475 9.92 -13.41 -0.31
CA LEU A 475 11.34 -13.48 -0.65
C LEU A 475 11.57 -13.05 -2.09
N GLY A 476 12.33 -11.97 -2.28
CA GLY A 476 12.86 -11.55 -3.57
C GLY A 476 14.33 -11.95 -3.74
N ARG A 477 14.79 -11.97 -4.99
CA ARG A 477 16.21 -12.23 -5.28
C ARG A 477 17.09 -11.03 -4.94
N VAL A 478 16.73 -9.84 -5.39
CA VAL A 478 17.42 -8.56 -5.18
C VAL A 478 16.38 -7.48 -4.98
N MET A 479 16.63 -6.55 -4.05
CA MET A 479 15.83 -5.33 -3.96
C MET A 479 16.26 -4.37 -5.07
N ASP A 480 15.48 -4.31 -6.13
CA ASP A 480 15.66 -3.43 -7.28
C ASP A 480 14.31 -2.87 -7.75
N ALA A 481 14.33 -2.05 -8.79
CA ALA A 481 13.13 -1.43 -9.33
C ALA A 481 12.05 -2.44 -9.76
N GLU A 482 12.47 -3.58 -10.35
CA GLU A 482 11.52 -4.61 -10.77
C GLU A 482 10.84 -5.30 -9.60
N SER A 483 11.62 -5.69 -8.59
CA SER A 483 11.09 -6.33 -7.38
C SER A 483 10.19 -5.38 -6.59
N LEU A 484 10.57 -4.09 -6.49
CA LEU A 484 9.74 -3.06 -5.87
C LEU A 484 8.42 -2.90 -6.62
N GLY A 485 8.46 -2.79 -7.96
CA GLY A 485 7.26 -2.67 -8.78
C GLY A 485 6.31 -3.85 -8.61
N ALA A 486 6.84 -5.08 -8.63
CA ALA A 486 6.05 -6.29 -8.42
C ALA A 486 5.40 -6.32 -7.01
N LEU A 487 6.15 -5.92 -5.97
CA LEU A 487 5.68 -5.88 -4.60
C LEU A 487 4.56 -4.83 -4.40
N LEU A 488 4.71 -3.63 -4.94
CA LEU A 488 3.71 -2.58 -4.88
C LEU A 488 2.40 -3.02 -5.57
N ALA A 489 2.49 -3.57 -6.78
CA ALA A 489 1.33 -4.06 -7.52
C ALA A 489 0.65 -5.26 -6.81
N PHE A 490 1.42 -6.14 -6.15
CA PHE A 490 0.88 -7.22 -5.33
C PHE A 490 -0.08 -6.70 -4.26
N TYR A 491 0.32 -5.67 -3.50
CA TYR A 491 -0.54 -5.12 -2.44
C TYR A 491 -1.72 -4.29 -2.99
N GLU A 492 -1.57 -3.65 -4.16
CA GLU A 492 -2.71 -3.03 -4.85
C GLU A 492 -3.78 -4.06 -5.20
N HIS A 493 -3.38 -5.21 -5.76
CA HIS A 493 -4.29 -6.30 -6.10
C HIS A 493 -4.86 -7.01 -4.88
N GLN A 494 -4.05 -7.27 -3.85
CA GLN A 494 -4.51 -7.79 -2.56
C GLN A 494 -5.62 -6.90 -1.96
N THR A 495 -5.41 -5.58 -1.97
CA THR A 495 -6.38 -4.61 -1.46
C THR A 495 -7.68 -4.65 -2.27
N PHE A 496 -7.60 -4.75 -3.59
CA PHE A 496 -8.79 -4.91 -4.45
C PHE A 496 -9.53 -6.22 -4.14
N VAL A 497 -8.84 -7.35 -4.06
CA VAL A 497 -9.45 -8.65 -3.75
C VAL A 497 -10.14 -8.60 -2.38
N LEU A 498 -9.46 -8.05 -1.35
CA LEU A 498 -10.07 -7.85 -0.03
C LEU A 498 -11.36 -7.03 -0.11
N SER A 499 -11.40 -5.99 -0.94
CA SER A 499 -12.62 -5.18 -1.10
C SER A 499 -13.77 -6.00 -1.70
N VAL A 500 -13.49 -6.87 -2.67
CA VAL A 500 -14.48 -7.80 -3.24
C VAL A 500 -14.95 -8.79 -2.18
N LEU A 501 -14.03 -9.39 -1.42
CA LEU A 501 -14.35 -10.33 -0.34
C LEU A 501 -15.15 -9.69 0.80
N PHE A 502 -14.92 -8.44 1.13
CA PHE A 502 -15.74 -7.67 2.10
C PHE A 502 -17.02 -7.10 1.49
N GLY A 503 -17.13 -7.03 0.15
CA GLY A 503 -18.25 -6.45 -0.59
C GLY A 503 -18.32 -4.93 -0.49
N ILE A 504 -17.17 -4.25 -0.44
CA ILE A 504 -17.04 -2.81 -0.26
C ILE A 504 -16.42 -2.14 -1.49
N ASN A 505 -16.54 -0.81 -1.61
CA ASN A 505 -15.86 -0.04 -2.63
C ASN A 505 -14.44 0.37 -2.15
N ALA A 506 -13.39 -0.09 -2.88
CA ALA A 506 -12.00 0.20 -2.55
C ALA A 506 -11.53 1.59 -3.04
N PHE A 507 -12.29 2.29 -3.87
CA PHE A 507 -11.75 3.40 -4.68
C PHE A 507 -12.24 4.78 -4.27
N ASP A 508 -13.16 4.90 -3.32
CA ASP A 508 -13.60 6.15 -2.71
C ASP A 508 -12.95 6.41 -1.34
N GLN A 509 -13.14 7.63 -0.79
CA GLN A 509 -12.57 8.06 0.50
C GLN A 509 -13.38 9.15 1.20
N PHE A 510 -14.72 9.06 1.22
CA PHE A 510 -15.59 10.10 1.81
C PHE A 510 -15.29 10.40 3.29
N GLY A 511 -14.72 9.43 4.02
CA GLY A 511 -14.42 9.58 5.46
C GLY A 511 -13.43 10.70 5.80
N VAL A 512 -12.59 11.13 4.84
CA VAL A 512 -11.60 12.20 5.06
C VAL A 512 -12.11 13.60 4.70
N GLU A 513 -13.33 13.73 4.18
CA GLU A 513 -13.84 15.02 3.68
C GLU A 513 -14.39 15.93 4.78
N LEU A 514 -15.03 15.35 5.82
CA LEU A 514 -15.65 16.14 6.88
C LEU A 514 -14.60 16.98 7.65
N GLY A 515 -13.47 16.37 8.01
CA GLY A 515 -12.39 17.06 8.72
C GLY A 515 -11.88 18.26 7.92
N LYS A 516 -11.70 18.11 6.61
CA LYS A 516 -11.26 19.21 5.72
C LYS A 516 -12.27 20.36 5.68
N LYS A 517 -13.56 20.05 5.55
CA LYS A 517 -14.63 21.07 5.57
C LYS A 517 -14.65 21.83 6.89
N LEU A 518 -14.48 21.13 8.00
CA LEU A 518 -14.42 21.76 9.33
C LEU A 518 -13.16 22.61 9.51
N ALA A 519 -12.01 22.16 9.01
CA ALA A 519 -10.76 22.92 9.05
C ALA A 519 -10.89 24.25 8.30
N THR A 520 -11.39 24.22 7.05
CA THR A 520 -11.62 25.45 6.28
C THR A 520 -12.56 26.41 7.00
N LYS A 521 -13.67 25.90 7.58
CA LYS A 521 -14.59 26.73 8.36
C LYS A 521 -13.89 27.37 9.56
N LEU A 522 -13.07 26.63 10.29
CA LEU A 522 -12.30 27.13 11.44
C LEU A 522 -11.27 28.20 11.01
N GLU A 523 -10.60 28.03 9.88
CA GLU A 523 -9.67 29.02 9.33
C GLU A 523 -10.39 30.31 8.95
N ASP A 524 -11.57 30.23 8.33
CA ASP A 524 -12.39 31.39 7.99
C ASP A 524 -12.83 32.17 9.24
N GLU A 525 -13.36 31.45 10.26
CA GLU A 525 -13.76 32.03 11.54
C GLU A 525 -12.56 32.64 12.30
N TRP A 526 -11.41 32.01 12.23
CA TRP A 526 -10.18 32.51 12.84
C TRP A 526 -9.74 33.82 12.21
N THR A 527 -9.76 33.87 10.88
CA THR A 527 -9.40 35.06 10.10
C THR A 527 -10.38 36.22 10.34
N ALA A 528 -11.67 35.90 10.47
CA ALA A 528 -12.72 36.89 10.75
C ALA A 528 -12.73 37.35 12.23
N GLY A 529 -12.01 36.69 13.14
CA GLY A 529 -12.05 36.95 14.57
C GLY A 529 -13.36 36.56 15.25
N GLU A 530 -14.12 35.65 14.62
CA GLU A 530 -15.43 35.23 15.09
C GLU A 530 -15.33 33.94 15.93
N ASP A 531 -16.23 33.81 16.94
CA ASP A 531 -16.44 32.57 17.67
C ASP A 531 -17.63 31.83 17.02
N GLY A 532 -17.35 30.82 16.19
CA GLY A 532 -18.36 29.98 15.58
C GLY A 532 -19.09 29.06 16.56
N HIS A 533 -20.10 28.36 16.07
CA HIS A 533 -20.83 27.35 16.85
C HIS A 533 -20.08 26.01 16.82
N HIS A 534 -19.38 25.71 17.92
CA HIS A 534 -18.64 24.45 18.12
C HIS A 534 -19.08 23.78 19.43
N ASP A 535 -18.72 22.51 19.60
CA ASP A 535 -18.84 21.86 20.90
C ASP A 535 -17.96 22.53 21.97
N ALA A 536 -18.26 22.26 23.23
CA ALA A 536 -17.60 22.93 24.36
C ALA A 536 -16.08 22.69 24.38
N SER A 537 -15.60 21.51 23.97
CA SER A 537 -14.17 21.18 23.93
C SER A 537 -13.45 21.95 22.84
N THR A 538 -14.00 21.95 21.63
CA THR A 538 -13.45 22.72 20.50
C THR A 538 -13.39 24.20 20.82
N THR A 539 -14.46 24.77 21.39
CA THR A 539 -14.50 26.19 21.83
C THR A 539 -13.41 26.50 22.86
N ALA A 540 -13.22 25.62 23.85
CA ALA A 540 -12.19 25.80 24.87
C ALA A 540 -10.77 25.76 24.30
N LEU A 541 -10.50 24.81 23.37
CA LEU A 541 -9.23 24.69 22.66
C LEU A 541 -8.91 25.94 21.84
N LEU A 542 -9.87 26.45 21.08
CA LEU A 542 -9.68 27.65 20.25
C LEU A 542 -9.33 28.87 21.11
N ARG A 543 -10.00 29.05 22.26
CA ARG A 543 -9.67 30.11 23.21
C ARG A 543 -8.26 29.98 23.75
N GLN A 544 -7.85 28.77 24.15
CA GLN A 544 -6.51 28.51 24.65
C GLN A 544 -5.42 28.77 23.62
N ILE A 545 -5.65 28.35 22.37
CA ILE A 545 -4.71 28.60 21.27
C ILE A 545 -4.53 30.10 21.03
N ARG A 546 -5.63 30.88 20.98
CA ARG A 546 -5.58 32.33 20.83
C ARG A 546 -4.79 32.99 21.96
N GLN A 547 -4.92 32.49 23.22
CA GLN A 547 -4.12 32.97 24.34
C GLN A 547 -2.63 32.70 24.20
N TYR A 548 -2.25 31.61 23.59
CA TYR A 548 -0.83 31.28 23.36
C TYR A 548 -0.22 32.04 22.18
N GLN A 549 -1.03 32.56 21.27
CA GLN A 549 -0.59 33.35 20.11
C GLN A 549 -0.52 34.88 20.41
N SER A 550 -1.18 35.34 21.47
CA SER A 550 -1.13 36.72 21.94
C SER A 550 0.09 36.93 22.84
#